data_2247684bd5d0114bdefd1a1d727970a8
#
_entry.id   2247684bd5d0114bdefd1a1d727970a8
#
_cell.length_a   1.000
_cell.length_b   1.000
_cell.length_c   1.000
_cell.angle_alpha   90.00
_cell.angle_beta   90.00
_cell.angle_gamma   90.00
#
_symmetry.space_group_name_H-M   'P 1'
#
loop_
_entity.id
_entity.type
_entity.pdbx_description
1 polymer ?
#
loop_
_entity_poly.entity_id
_entity_poly.type
_entity_poly.pdbx_seq_one_letter_code
_entity_poly.pdbx_strand_id
1 'polypeptide(L)'
;MQRLAYVAFLHFESDEWGGMKFLESANAKLVCSDLSSKLNLTGWYNVPVDHISFWDNETLKTGRRHLRFIMTPHVHHWDSMMVFEETTKSLFSSDLFIQPGENKPVLSEDLSHAMLGAYRSVGIFASEEPVRRTTKRLIDLSPKMVFPMHGSCVDDSMFSKYTEAIMNNAFAYSGMLLGQKLEMSWVGT
;
A
#
# COMPACT_ATOMS: atom_id res chain seq x y z
N MET A 1 -9.15 -18.64 15.17
CA MET A 1 -9.52 -17.55 14.24
C MET A 1 -10.85 -17.88 13.60
N GLN A 2 -11.93 -17.35 14.14
CA GLN A 2 -13.27 -17.66 13.63
C GLN A 2 -13.60 -16.75 12.46
N ARG A 3 -13.77 -17.31 11.25
CA ARG A 3 -14.35 -16.70 10.06
C ARG A 3 -13.55 -15.58 9.38
N LEU A 4 -12.28 -15.79 9.13
CA LEU A 4 -11.57 -15.00 8.13
C LEU A 4 -12.01 -15.50 6.75
N ALA A 5 -12.77 -14.69 6.00
CA ALA A 5 -13.29 -15.08 4.70
C ALA A 5 -12.32 -14.72 3.56
N TYR A 6 -11.63 -13.59 3.69
CA TYR A 6 -10.69 -13.06 2.69
C TYR A 6 -9.44 -12.52 3.35
N VAL A 7 -8.32 -12.64 2.67
CA VAL A 7 -7.05 -11.98 2.98
C VAL A 7 -6.56 -11.31 1.70
N ALA A 8 -6.39 -10.01 1.74
CA ALA A 8 -5.84 -9.27 0.61
C ALA A 8 -4.38 -8.94 0.87
N PHE A 9 -3.51 -9.15 -0.09
CA PHE A 9 -2.20 -8.53 -0.14
C PHE A 9 -2.16 -7.50 -1.28
N LEU A 10 -1.44 -6.41 -1.04
CA LEU A 10 -1.55 -5.24 -1.90
C LEU A 10 -0.44 -5.18 -2.96
N HIS A 11 0.69 -5.83 -2.71
CA HIS A 11 1.74 -6.09 -3.68
C HIS A 11 2.59 -7.28 -3.23
N PHE A 12 3.42 -7.81 -4.12
CA PHE A 12 4.18 -9.02 -3.87
C PHE A 12 5.57 -8.70 -3.30
N GLU A 13 5.64 -8.44 -2.00
CA GLU A 13 6.86 -8.19 -1.25
C GLU A 13 6.92 -9.06 0.02
N SER A 14 8.12 -9.29 0.55
CA SER A 14 8.34 -10.27 1.61
C SER A 14 7.64 -9.93 2.93
N ASP A 15 7.50 -8.68 3.27
CA ASP A 15 6.82 -8.21 4.48
C ASP A 15 5.30 -8.32 4.39
N GLU A 16 4.71 -8.16 3.20
CA GLU A 16 3.29 -8.43 2.95
C GLU A 16 3.00 -9.93 2.79
N TRP A 17 3.83 -10.62 2.01
CA TRP A 17 3.59 -12.01 1.62
C TRP A 17 4.07 -13.03 2.64
N GLY A 18 5.10 -12.72 3.42
CA GLY A 18 5.79 -13.69 4.29
C GLY A 18 4.91 -14.42 5.31
N GLY A 19 3.79 -13.81 5.69
CA GLY A 19 2.81 -14.39 6.61
C GLY A 19 1.83 -15.40 6.00
N MET A 20 1.79 -15.56 4.68
CA MET A 20 0.74 -16.33 3.98
C MET A 20 0.65 -17.79 4.38
N LYS A 21 1.78 -18.45 4.65
CA LYS A 21 1.79 -19.85 5.13
C LYS A 21 0.97 -20.08 6.42
N PHE A 22 0.81 -19.05 7.23
CA PHE A 22 0.01 -19.13 8.45
C PHE A 22 -1.51 -19.02 8.16
N LEU A 23 -1.87 -18.53 6.97
CA LEU A 23 -3.24 -18.34 6.55
C LEU A 23 -3.79 -19.52 5.76
N GLU A 24 -2.95 -20.44 5.28
CA GLU A 24 -3.36 -21.66 4.58
C GLU A 24 -4.37 -22.49 5.39
N SER A 25 -4.17 -22.56 6.73
CA SER A 25 -5.08 -23.26 7.62
C SER A 25 -6.39 -22.51 7.94
N ALA A 26 -6.48 -21.23 7.56
CA ALA A 26 -7.63 -20.40 7.89
C ALA A 26 -8.82 -20.55 6.92
N ASN A 27 -8.65 -21.30 5.83
CA ASN A 27 -9.64 -21.48 4.76
C ASN A 27 -10.19 -20.14 4.21
N ALA A 28 -9.34 -19.13 4.21
CA ALA A 28 -9.66 -17.80 3.68
C ALA A 28 -9.27 -17.73 2.20
N LYS A 29 -10.08 -17.03 1.40
CA LYS A 29 -9.72 -16.76 0.01
C LYS A 29 -8.69 -15.63 -0.06
N LEU A 30 -7.61 -15.88 -0.77
CA LEU A 30 -6.63 -14.87 -1.06
C LEU A 30 -7.19 -13.89 -2.11
N VAL A 31 -6.94 -12.60 -1.89
CA VAL A 31 -7.33 -11.52 -2.80
C VAL A 31 -6.08 -10.76 -3.22
N CYS A 32 -5.91 -10.55 -4.52
CA CYS A 32 -4.74 -9.87 -5.08
C CYS A 32 -5.09 -9.13 -6.37
N SER A 33 -4.11 -8.38 -6.91
CA SER A 33 -4.23 -7.83 -8.25
C SER A 33 -4.23 -8.95 -9.31
N ASP A 34 -4.88 -8.74 -10.44
CA ASP A 34 -4.84 -9.70 -11.54
C ASP A 34 -3.41 -9.91 -12.06
N LEU A 35 -2.59 -8.88 -11.95
CA LEU A 35 -1.19 -8.96 -12.34
C LEU A 35 -0.39 -9.86 -11.37
N SER A 36 -0.57 -9.72 -10.05
CA SER A 36 0.00 -10.63 -9.06
C SER A 36 -0.45 -12.07 -9.27
N SER A 37 -1.75 -12.27 -9.54
CA SER A 37 -2.31 -13.58 -9.80
C SER A 37 -1.62 -14.27 -10.98
N LYS A 38 -1.52 -13.60 -12.12
CA LYS A 38 -1.00 -14.19 -13.34
C LYS A 38 0.50 -14.45 -13.33
N LEU A 39 1.27 -13.55 -12.74
CA LEU A 39 2.73 -13.59 -12.83
C LEU A 39 3.39 -14.20 -11.61
N ASN A 40 2.89 -13.91 -10.40
CA ASN A 40 3.51 -14.38 -9.18
C ASN A 40 2.92 -15.72 -8.68
N LEU A 41 1.59 -15.81 -8.57
CA LEU A 41 0.97 -16.99 -7.96
C LEU A 41 0.98 -18.22 -8.87
N THR A 42 0.74 -18.04 -10.15
CA THR A 42 0.63 -19.16 -11.08
C THR A 42 1.95 -19.64 -11.66
N GLY A 43 2.97 -18.78 -11.69
CA GLY A 43 4.24 -19.10 -12.33
C GLY A 43 5.40 -19.41 -11.39
N TRP A 44 5.51 -18.73 -10.26
CA TRP A 44 6.74 -18.72 -9.47
C TRP A 44 6.61 -19.29 -8.07
N TYR A 45 5.44 -19.18 -7.44
CA TYR A 45 5.31 -19.49 -6.02
C TYR A 45 4.42 -20.69 -5.72
N ASN A 46 3.73 -21.25 -6.74
CA ASN A 46 2.90 -22.44 -6.61
C ASN A 46 2.14 -22.52 -5.29
N VAL A 47 1.51 -21.39 -4.90
CA VAL A 47 0.81 -21.28 -3.63
C VAL A 47 -0.51 -22.02 -3.76
N PRO A 48 -0.77 -23.06 -2.98
CA PRO A 48 -1.97 -23.88 -3.07
C PRO A 48 -3.18 -23.21 -2.40
N VAL A 49 -3.32 -21.90 -2.55
CA VAL A 49 -4.40 -21.10 -1.95
C VAL A 49 -5.39 -20.71 -3.04
N ASP A 50 -6.67 -21.03 -2.79
CA ASP A 50 -7.75 -20.51 -3.65
C ASP A 50 -7.77 -18.99 -3.60
N HIS A 51 -7.61 -18.33 -4.74
CA HIS A 51 -7.50 -16.89 -4.82
C HIS A 51 -8.47 -16.25 -5.80
N ILE A 52 -8.77 -14.99 -5.57
CA ILE A 52 -9.58 -14.14 -6.43
C ILE A 52 -8.72 -12.94 -6.84
N SER A 53 -8.62 -12.68 -8.13
CA SER A 53 -7.93 -11.51 -8.64
C SER A 53 -8.90 -10.42 -9.08
N PHE A 54 -8.45 -9.18 -8.98
CA PHE A 54 -9.23 -8.01 -9.35
C PHE A 54 -8.44 -7.08 -10.28
N TRP A 55 -9.17 -6.47 -11.19
CA TRP A 55 -8.72 -5.37 -12.02
C TRP A 55 -9.07 -4.02 -11.42
N ASP A 56 -8.62 -2.97 -12.10
CA ASP A 56 -8.85 -1.59 -11.70
C ASP A 56 -10.34 -1.26 -11.63
N ASN A 57 -10.77 -0.67 -10.51
CA ASN A 57 -12.14 -0.29 -10.18
C ASN A 57 -13.16 -1.45 -10.01
N GLU A 58 -12.73 -2.69 -10.04
CA GLU A 58 -13.60 -3.80 -9.66
C GLU A 58 -13.92 -3.78 -8.17
N THR A 59 -15.02 -4.40 -7.79
CA THR A 59 -15.53 -4.36 -6.41
C THR A 59 -15.85 -5.73 -5.87
N LEU A 60 -15.64 -5.89 -4.55
CA LEU A 60 -16.04 -7.07 -3.78
C LEU A 60 -17.02 -6.65 -2.68
N LYS A 61 -18.18 -7.27 -2.65
CA LYS A 61 -19.13 -7.10 -1.55
C LYS A 61 -18.86 -8.13 -0.46
N THR A 62 -18.59 -7.64 0.76
CA THR A 62 -18.36 -8.48 1.95
C THR A 62 -19.39 -8.13 3.02
N GLY A 63 -20.59 -8.70 2.90
CA GLY A 63 -21.71 -8.36 3.77
C GLY A 63 -22.14 -6.89 3.59
N ARG A 64 -21.90 -6.05 4.61
CA ARG A 64 -22.27 -4.62 4.57
C ARG A 64 -21.20 -3.73 3.94
N ARG A 65 -20.02 -4.27 3.62
CA ARG A 65 -18.89 -3.51 3.11
C ARG A 65 -18.75 -3.69 1.61
N HIS A 66 -18.34 -2.61 0.96
CA HIS A 66 -18.05 -2.58 -0.46
C HIS A 66 -16.59 -2.18 -0.63
N LEU A 67 -15.78 -3.12 -1.08
CA LEU A 67 -14.35 -2.93 -1.32
C LEU A 67 -14.13 -2.67 -2.81
N ARG A 68 -13.55 -1.54 -3.15
CA ARG A 68 -13.10 -1.20 -4.51
C ARG A 68 -11.60 -1.42 -4.60
N PHE A 69 -11.15 -2.11 -5.62
CA PHE A 69 -9.75 -2.35 -5.90
C PHE A 69 -9.22 -1.30 -6.89
N ILE A 70 -8.10 -0.70 -6.56
CA ILE A 70 -7.49 0.39 -7.32
C ILE A 70 -6.10 -0.08 -7.73
N MET A 71 -5.90 -0.33 -9.02
CA MET A 71 -4.57 -0.67 -9.52
C MET A 71 -3.66 0.54 -9.48
N THR A 72 -2.49 0.36 -8.88
CA THR A 72 -1.50 1.42 -8.65
C THR A 72 -0.10 0.96 -9.06
N PRO A 73 0.08 0.47 -10.30
CA PRO A 73 1.35 -0.09 -10.75
C PRO A 73 2.48 0.93 -10.58
N HIS A 74 3.62 0.45 -10.06
CA HIS A 74 4.80 1.23 -9.69
C HIS A 74 4.60 2.22 -8.52
N VAL A 75 3.59 1.96 -7.66
CA VAL A 75 3.39 2.67 -6.40
C VAL A 75 3.37 1.67 -5.22
N HIS A 76 4.51 1.10 -4.69
CA HIS A 76 5.82 1.24 -5.37
C HIS A 76 6.14 0.04 -6.28
N HIS A 77 5.56 -1.11 -6.06
CA HIS A 77 5.80 -2.33 -6.82
C HIS A 77 4.99 -2.34 -8.14
N TRP A 78 5.47 -3.09 -9.16
CA TRP A 78 4.82 -3.13 -10.47
C TRP A 78 3.41 -3.76 -10.44
N ASP A 79 3.11 -4.63 -9.47
CA ASP A 79 1.81 -5.28 -9.28
C ASP A 79 0.95 -4.65 -8.17
N SER A 80 1.35 -3.50 -7.66
CA SER A 80 0.68 -2.83 -6.54
C SER A 80 -0.78 -2.50 -6.84
N MET A 81 -1.60 -2.68 -5.82
CA MET A 81 -2.98 -2.22 -5.75
C MET A 81 -3.27 -1.60 -4.38
N MET A 82 -4.36 -0.87 -4.29
CA MET A 82 -4.92 -0.34 -3.04
C MET A 82 -6.36 -0.81 -2.91
N VAL A 83 -6.89 -0.77 -1.69
CA VAL A 83 -8.29 -1.12 -1.43
C VAL A 83 -8.98 0.07 -0.79
N PHE A 84 -10.11 0.48 -1.38
CA PHE A 84 -10.97 1.52 -0.84
C PHE A 84 -12.30 0.93 -0.37
N GLU A 85 -12.58 1.05 0.94
CA GLU A 85 -13.87 0.68 1.52
C GLU A 85 -14.84 1.85 1.41
N GLU A 86 -15.87 1.71 0.56
CA GLU A 86 -16.73 2.80 0.12
C GLU A 86 -17.66 3.34 1.22
N THR A 87 -18.04 2.51 2.19
CA THR A 87 -19.03 2.89 3.23
C THR A 87 -18.42 3.84 4.26
N THR A 88 -17.23 3.53 4.75
CA THR A 88 -16.50 4.33 5.74
C THR A 88 -15.50 5.28 5.12
N LYS A 89 -15.29 5.17 3.80
CA LYS A 89 -14.25 5.88 3.06
C LYS A 89 -12.84 5.60 3.62
N SER A 90 -12.58 4.33 3.91
CA SER A 90 -11.28 3.86 4.40
C SER A 90 -10.41 3.42 3.23
N LEU A 91 -9.21 3.95 3.13
CA LEU A 91 -8.23 3.60 2.10
C LEU A 91 -7.10 2.77 2.73
N PHE A 92 -6.86 1.58 2.22
CA PHE A 92 -5.67 0.76 2.50
C PHE A 92 -4.67 1.03 1.37
N SER A 93 -3.62 1.78 1.67
CA SER A 93 -2.78 2.45 0.67
C SER A 93 -1.46 1.75 0.36
N SER A 94 -1.27 0.50 0.82
CA SER A 94 0.02 -0.18 0.66
C SER A 94 1.14 0.71 1.20
N ASP A 95 2.26 0.83 0.51
CA ASP A 95 3.40 1.66 0.94
C ASP A 95 3.32 3.14 0.54
N LEU A 96 2.19 3.58 0.04
CA LEU A 96 1.97 5.02 -0.09
C LEU A 96 1.50 5.60 1.25
N PHE A 97 2.05 6.75 1.63
CA PHE A 97 1.82 7.48 2.90
C PHE A 97 2.46 6.85 4.14
N ILE A 98 3.43 5.95 3.99
CA ILE A 98 4.17 5.37 5.11
C ILE A 98 5.02 6.42 5.84
N GLN A 99 5.15 6.27 7.17
CA GLN A 99 5.99 7.15 8.00
C GLN A 99 6.93 6.27 8.84
N PRO A 100 8.16 6.07 8.37
CA PRO A 100 9.12 5.24 9.10
C PRO A 100 9.39 5.73 10.52
N GLY A 101 9.31 4.82 11.50
CA GLY A 101 9.55 5.12 12.92
C GLY A 101 8.37 5.73 13.68
N GLU A 102 7.26 6.09 13.03
CA GLU A 102 6.06 6.55 13.72
C GLU A 102 5.25 5.36 14.24
N ASN A 103 4.79 5.44 15.49
CA ASN A 103 4.10 4.35 16.18
C ASN A 103 2.77 4.75 16.85
N LYS A 104 2.32 5.98 16.66
CA LYS A 104 0.99 6.40 17.15
C LYS A 104 -0.10 5.75 16.29
N PRO A 105 -1.27 5.43 16.84
CA PRO A 105 -2.36 4.85 16.05
C PRO A 105 -2.83 5.75 14.90
N VAL A 106 -2.90 7.06 15.15
CA VAL A 106 -3.27 8.09 14.17
C VAL A 106 -2.29 9.24 14.27
N LEU A 107 -1.89 9.80 13.15
CA LEU A 107 -1.01 10.98 13.12
C LEU A 107 -1.64 12.16 13.83
N SER A 108 -0.85 12.81 14.70
CA SER A 108 -1.22 14.04 15.40
C SER A 108 -0.45 15.26 14.90
N GLU A 109 0.52 15.07 14.01
CA GLU A 109 1.39 16.11 13.47
C GLU A 109 1.71 15.87 11.99
N ASP A 110 2.09 16.92 11.30
CA ASP A 110 2.41 16.84 9.87
C ASP A 110 3.83 16.29 9.67
N LEU A 111 3.91 15.06 9.22
CA LEU A 111 5.16 14.38 8.85
C LEU A 111 5.34 14.24 7.33
N SER A 112 4.58 14.96 6.52
CA SER A 112 4.59 14.81 5.06
C SER A 112 5.98 15.03 4.44
N HIS A 113 6.73 16.02 4.92
CA HIS A 113 8.10 16.27 4.45
C HIS A 113 9.09 15.20 4.94
N ALA A 114 8.92 14.66 6.15
CA ALA A 114 9.72 13.55 6.65
C ALA A 114 9.47 12.28 5.84
N MET A 115 8.21 12.01 5.50
CA MET A 115 7.82 10.93 4.58
C MET A 115 8.54 11.05 3.24
N LEU A 116 8.52 12.21 2.60
CA LEU A 116 9.22 12.43 1.33
C LEU A 116 10.75 12.29 1.46
N GLY A 117 11.29 12.69 2.61
CA GLY A 117 12.71 12.47 2.95
C GLY A 117 13.05 10.99 3.02
N ALA A 118 12.19 10.18 3.66
CA ALA A 118 12.33 8.73 3.72
C ALA A 118 12.23 8.10 2.32
N TYR A 119 11.27 8.51 1.50
CA TYR A 119 11.13 8.03 0.12
C TYR A 119 12.41 8.24 -0.70
N ARG A 120 13.02 9.42 -0.59
CA ARG A 120 14.29 9.72 -1.28
C ARG A 120 15.45 8.89 -0.75
N SER A 121 15.56 8.74 0.57
CA SER A 121 16.70 8.06 1.18
C SER A 121 16.69 6.56 0.93
N VAL A 122 15.51 5.94 0.84
CA VAL A 122 15.33 4.52 0.52
C VAL A 122 15.30 4.28 -0.99
N GLY A 123 14.87 5.28 -1.76
CA GLY A 123 14.69 5.15 -3.21
C GLY A 123 13.50 4.26 -3.58
N ILE A 124 12.46 4.26 -2.74
CA ILE A 124 11.30 3.37 -2.90
C ILE A 124 10.52 3.62 -4.20
N PHE A 125 10.51 4.84 -4.71
CA PHE A 125 9.87 5.19 -5.97
C PHE A 125 10.90 5.54 -7.04
N ALA A 126 10.85 4.85 -8.17
CA ALA A 126 11.72 5.12 -9.31
C ALA A 126 11.33 6.38 -10.09
N SER A 127 10.09 6.88 -9.93
CA SER A 127 9.57 8.06 -10.62
C SER A 127 8.41 8.66 -9.84
N GLU A 128 8.28 9.99 -9.86
CA GLU A 128 7.13 10.70 -9.29
C GLU A 128 5.83 10.49 -10.09
N GLU A 129 5.92 10.28 -11.39
CA GLU A 129 4.76 10.29 -12.29
C GLU A 129 3.68 9.26 -11.93
N PRO A 130 3.99 7.95 -11.72
CA PRO A 130 3.00 6.97 -11.29
C PRO A 130 2.35 7.35 -9.95
N VAL A 131 3.17 7.85 -9.01
CA VAL A 131 2.72 8.23 -7.67
C VAL A 131 1.77 9.43 -7.73
N ARG A 132 2.13 10.48 -8.47
CA ARG A 132 1.28 11.67 -8.64
C ARG A 132 -0.03 11.36 -9.35
N ARG A 133 0.00 10.51 -10.37
CA ARG A 133 -1.22 10.06 -11.06
C ARG A 133 -2.14 9.28 -10.13
N THR A 134 -1.59 8.37 -9.35
CA THR A 134 -2.34 7.66 -8.31
C THR A 134 -2.89 8.62 -7.27
N THR A 135 -2.06 9.53 -6.74
CA THR A 135 -2.48 10.52 -5.73
C THR A 135 -3.67 11.36 -6.21
N LYS A 136 -3.70 11.78 -7.47
CA LYS A 136 -4.86 12.50 -8.04
C LYS A 136 -6.14 11.67 -7.95
N ARG A 137 -6.08 10.38 -8.30
CA ARG A 137 -7.24 9.47 -8.17
C ARG A 137 -7.70 9.32 -6.72
N LEU A 138 -6.76 9.27 -5.78
CA LEU A 138 -7.08 9.15 -4.36
C LEU A 138 -7.72 10.43 -3.79
N ILE A 139 -7.31 11.61 -4.27
CA ILE A 139 -7.94 12.89 -3.92
C ILE A 139 -9.43 12.88 -4.31
N ASP A 140 -9.75 12.38 -5.51
CA ASP A 140 -11.14 12.28 -5.99
C ASP A 140 -12.01 11.34 -5.14
N LEU A 141 -11.41 10.31 -4.53
CA LEU A 141 -12.09 9.40 -3.62
C LEU A 141 -12.40 10.02 -2.25
N SER A 142 -11.65 11.05 -1.86
CA SER A 142 -11.80 11.77 -0.59
C SER A 142 -11.86 10.83 0.62
N PRO A 143 -10.82 10.03 0.90
CA PRO A 143 -10.80 9.11 2.02
C PRO A 143 -10.90 9.86 3.35
N LYS A 144 -11.60 9.26 4.32
CA LYS A 144 -11.71 9.76 5.69
C LYS A 144 -10.59 9.25 6.58
N MET A 145 -10.07 8.08 6.26
CA MET A 145 -8.96 7.46 6.96
C MET A 145 -8.14 6.66 5.97
N VAL A 146 -6.82 6.82 6.03
CA VAL A 146 -5.86 6.07 5.25
C VAL A 146 -5.07 5.16 6.19
N PHE A 147 -4.92 3.92 5.78
CA PHE A 147 -4.19 2.85 6.48
C PHE A 147 -2.99 2.45 5.62
N PRO A 148 -1.82 3.09 5.81
CA PRO A 148 -0.59 2.66 5.15
C PRO A 148 -0.08 1.36 5.79
N MET A 149 0.81 0.65 5.08
CA MET A 149 1.39 -0.59 5.59
C MET A 149 2.29 -0.34 6.81
N HIS A 150 3.01 0.76 6.82
CA HIS A 150 3.94 1.14 7.89
C HIS A 150 3.64 2.53 8.45
N GLY A 151 3.74 2.68 9.78
CA GLY A 151 3.52 3.94 10.47
C GLY A 151 2.08 4.11 10.96
N SER A 152 1.66 5.35 11.14
CA SER A 152 0.36 5.72 11.66
C SER A 152 -0.71 5.85 10.59
N CYS A 153 -1.97 5.65 10.97
CA CYS A 153 -3.10 6.01 10.11
C CYS A 153 -3.13 7.53 9.88
N VAL A 154 -3.60 7.91 8.70
CA VAL A 154 -3.67 9.32 8.26
C VAL A 154 -5.13 9.70 8.08
N ASP A 155 -5.61 10.68 8.86
CA ASP A 155 -6.97 11.19 8.74
C ASP A 155 -7.14 12.16 7.54
N ASP A 156 -8.36 12.61 7.25
CA ASP A 156 -8.65 13.47 6.11
C ASP A 156 -7.93 14.83 6.16
N SER A 157 -7.64 15.35 7.36
CA SER A 157 -6.91 16.60 7.53
C SER A 157 -5.42 16.47 7.16
N MET A 158 -4.80 15.39 7.58
CA MET A 158 -3.41 15.08 7.23
C MET A 158 -3.28 14.56 5.81
N PHE A 159 -4.27 13.82 5.29
CA PHE A 159 -4.29 13.34 3.90
C PHE A 159 -4.12 14.49 2.91
N SER A 160 -4.78 15.63 3.13
CA SER A 160 -4.63 16.81 2.27
C SER A 160 -3.19 17.33 2.24
N LYS A 161 -2.51 17.40 3.40
CA LYS A 161 -1.11 17.83 3.49
C LYS A 161 -0.16 16.86 2.81
N TYR A 162 -0.38 15.57 3.00
CA TYR A 162 0.43 14.51 2.40
C TYR A 162 0.31 14.48 0.88
N THR A 163 -0.90 14.64 0.35
CA THR A 163 -1.13 14.70 -1.10
C THR A 163 -0.54 15.98 -1.69
N GLU A 164 -0.65 17.12 -1.02
CA GLU A 164 -0.03 18.38 -1.42
C GLU A 164 1.51 18.24 -1.48
N ALA A 165 2.11 17.63 -0.46
CA ALA A 165 3.55 17.41 -0.42
C ALA A 165 4.03 16.54 -1.60
N ILE A 166 3.32 15.42 -1.90
CA ILE A 166 3.62 14.55 -3.05
C ILE A 166 3.48 15.31 -4.38
N MET A 167 2.44 16.13 -4.52
CA MET A 167 2.20 16.84 -5.78
C MET A 167 3.23 17.92 -6.07
N ASN A 168 3.80 18.54 -5.04
CA ASN A 168 4.63 19.76 -5.18
C ASN A 168 6.13 19.54 -4.97
N ASN A 169 6.58 18.36 -4.53
CA ASN A 169 8.00 18.12 -4.25
C ASN A 169 8.56 16.94 -5.04
N ALA A 170 9.87 16.94 -5.24
CA ALA A 170 10.60 15.78 -5.74
C ALA A 170 10.88 14.79 -4.61
N PHE A 171 10.69 13.50 -4.87
CA PHE A 171 10.91 12.42 -3.89
C PHE A 171 11.35 11.09 -4.51
N ALA A 172 11.40 10.99 -5.83
CA ALA A 172 11.82 9.77 -6.51
C ALA A 172 13.33 9.52 -6.36
N TYR A 173 13.71 8.28 -6.64
CA TYR A 173 15.10 7.88 -6.69
C TYR A 173 15.92 8.74 -7.65
N SER A 174 17.02 9.29 -7.14
CA SER A 174 17.89 10.19 -7.90
C SER A 174 19.23 9.55 -8.35
N GLY A 175 19.40 8.25 -8.11
CA GLY A 175 20.68 7.55 -8.37
C GLY A 175 21.74 7.74 -7.28
N MET A 176 21.46 8.51 -6.23
CA MET A 176 22.44 8.83 -5.18
C MET A 176 22.72 7.69 -4.20
N LEU A 177 21.93 6.63 -4.21
CA LEU A 177 22.09 5.49 -3.29
C LEU A 177 23.28 4.56 -3.66
N LEU A 178 23.76 4.64 -4.89
CA LEU A 178 24.86 3.84 -5.35
C LEU A 178 26.17 4.28 -4.65
N GLY A 179 26.75 3.36 -3.87
CA GLY A 179 27.98 3.61 -3.11
C GLY A 179 27.78 4.27 -1.74
N GLN A 180 26.56 4.55 -1.32
CA GLN A 180 26.23 5.03 0.02
C GLN A 180 25.77 3.89 0.93
N LYS A 181 26.28 3.87 2.16
CA LYS A 181 25.75 2.99 3.20
C LYS A 181 24.43 3.59 3.72
N LEU A 182 23.33 2.87 3.55
CA LEU A 182 22.05 3.28 4.13
C LEU A 182 22.08 3.05 5.65
N GLU A 183 21.95 4.12 6.40
CA GLU A 183 21.68 4.03 7.84
C GLU A 183 20.16 3.98 8.03
N MET A 184 19.62 2.77 8.11
CA MET A 184 18.19 2.51 8.27
C MET A 184 17.84 2.47 9.76
N SER A 185 17.75 3.62 10.40
CA SER A 185 17.40 3.72 11.83
C SER A 185 15.94 3.33 12.16
N TRP A 186 15.12 3.10 11.16
CA TRP A 186 13.70 2.79 11.29
C TRP A 186 13.34 1.33 10.96
N VAL A 187 14.28 0.52 10.50
CA VAL A 187 14.09 -0.93 10.45
C VAL A 187 14.25 -1.43 11.88
N GLY A 188 13.11 -1.67 12.53
CA GLY A 188 13.07 -2.11 13.91
C GLY A 188 13.91 -3.37 14.13
N THR A 189 14.66 -3.34 15.22
CA THR A 189 15.32 -4.51 15.82
C THR A 189 14.28 -5.46 16.40
#